data_114bc49e1b2c93f826954e42641b1bcc
#
_entry.id   114bc49e1b2c93f826954e42641b1bcc
#
_cell.length_a   1.000
_cell.length_b   1.000
_cell.length_c   1.000
_cell.angle_alpha   90.00
_cell.angle_beta   90.00
_cell.angle_gamma   90.00
#
_symmetry.space_group_name_H-M   'P 1'
#
loop_
_entity.id
_entity.type
_entity.pdbx_description
1 polymer ?
#
loop_
_entity_poly.entity_id
_entity_poly.type
_entity_poly.pdbx_seq_one_letter_code
_entity_poly.pdbx_strand_id
1 'polypeptide(L)'
;MTTARIVTLFIVAALAEIGGAWLIWQAVREDRGWWFALLGIVALGAYGFVAAFQPDANFGRVLAAYGGVFIAGSLAWGIVVDGFRPTVWDYVGSAIALVGAAIIILAPVVTETSEG
;
A
#
# COMPACT_ATOMS: atom_id res chain seq x y z
N MET A 1 -11.98 -10.54 -14.90
CA MET A 1 -12.26 -10.88 -13.49
C MET A 1 -11.02 -10.74 -12.63
N THR A 2 -9.95 -11.33 -13.09
CA THR A 2 -8.70 -11.33 -12.35
C THR A 2 -8.13 -9.92 -12.12
N THR A 3 -8.18 -9.06 -13.13
CA THR A 3 -7.68 -7.69 -12.98
C THR A 3 -8.46 -6.91 -11.94
N ALA A 4 -9.79 -7.02 -11.97
CA ALA A 4 -10.63 -6.32 -10.99
C ALA A 4 -10.33 -6.83 -9.58
N ARG A 5 -10.12 -8.13 -9.43
CA ARG A 5 -9.78 -8.72 -8.13
C ARG A 5 -8.43 -8.21 -7.62
N ILE A 6 -7.42 -8.19 -8.50
CA ILE A 6 -6.09 -7.71 -8.14
C ILE A 6 -6.16 -6.26 -7.67
N VAL A 7 -6.81 -5.39 -8.44
CA VAL A 7 -6.92 -3.98 -8.11
C VAL A 7 -7.67 -3.79 -6.79
N THR A 8 -8.77 -4.52 -6.61
CA THR A 8 -9.55 -4.44 -5.37
C THR A 8 -8.71 -4.85 -4.17
N LEU A 9 -7.94 -5.94 -4.28
CA LEU A 9 -7.09 -6.40 -3.20
C LEU A 9 -6.01 -5.37 -2.87
N PHE A 10 -5.42 -4.72 -3.89
CA PHE A 10 -4.43 -3.67 -3.65
C PHE A 10 -5.05 -2.49 -2.90
N ILE A 11 -6.22 -2.05 -3.33
CA ILE A 11 -6.89 -0.91 -2.69
C ILE A 11 -7.24 -1.23 -1.24
N VAL A 12 -7.86 -2.39 -1.01
CA VAL A 12 -8.27 -2.78 0.35
C VAL A 12 -7.05 -2.95 1.25
N ALA A 13 -6.00 -3.61 0.74
CA ALA A 13 -4.78 -3.79 1.50
C ALA A 13 -4.11 -2.46 1.82
N ALA A 14 -4.05 -1.54 0.85
CA ALA A 14 -3.45 -0.23 1.08
C ALA A 14 -4.21 0.56 2.13
N LEU A 15 -5.55 0.54 2.06
CA LEU A 15 -6.36 1.23 3.06
C LEU A 15 -6.16 0.65 4.45
N ALA A 16 -6.09 -0.68 4.55
CA ALA A 16 -5.87 -1.34 5.85
C ALA A 16 -4.48 -1.04 6.40
N GLU A 17 -3.47 -1.06 5.54
CA GLU A 17 -2.09 -0.81 5.94
C GLU A 17 -1.90 0.65 6.37
N ILE A 18 -2.32 1.58 5.53
CA ILE A 18 -2.15 3.01 5.80
C ILE A 18 -3.04 3.43 6.95
N GLY A 19 -4.31 3.02 6.91
CA GLY A 19 -5.26 3.34 7.97
C GLY A 19 -4.86 2.75 9.30
N GLY A 20 -4.35 1.52 9.29
CA GLY A 20 -3.86 0.88 10.52
C GLY A 20 -2.69 1.61 11.13
N ALA A 21 -1.71 1.98 10.32
CA ALA A 21 -0.55 2.74 10.78
C ALA A 21 -0.99 4.12 11.30
N TRP A 22 -1.94 4.76 10.62
CA TRP A 22 -2.47 6.04 11.06
C TRP A 22 -3.18 5.94 12.41
N LEU A 23 -3.93 4.88 12.63
CA LEU A 23 -4.60 4.67 13.92
C LEU A 23 -3.60 4.52 15.05
N ILE A 24 -2.51 3.78 14.82
CA ILE A 24 -1.46 3.66 15.83
C ILE A 24 -0.78 5.00 16.07
N TRP A 25 -0.55 5.76 14.99
CA TRP A 25 0.00 7.10 15.11
C TRP A 25 -0.89 8.00 15.98
N GLN A 26 -2.21 7.93 15.78
CA GLN A 26 -3.15 8.71 16.58
C GLN A 26 -3.05 8.32 18.06
N ALA A 27 -2.90 7.04 18.35
CA ALA A 27 -2.79 6.60 19.74
C ALA A 27 -1.50 7.07 20.38
N VAL A 28 -0.37 6.95 19.69
CA VAL A 28 0.95 7.17 20.25
C VAL A 28 1.37 8.63 20.19
N ARG A 29 1.21 9.25 19.00
CA ARG A 29 1.73 10.61 18.78
C ARG A 29 0.71 11.69 19.14
N GLU A 30 -0.57 11.40 18.98
CA GLU A 30 -1.64 12.36 19.24
C GLU A 30 -2.38 12.07 20.55
N ASP A 31 -1.96 11.04 21.26
CA ASP A 31 -2.48 10.69 22.57
C ASP A 31 -4.01 10.52 22.58
N ARG A 32 -4.53 9.86 21.55
CA ARG A 32 -5.97 9.68 21.41
C ARG A 32 -6.53 8.45 22.09
N GLY A 33 -5.69 7.76 22.86
CA GLY A 33 -6.11 6.58 23.59
C GLY A 33 -5.70 5.30 22.90
N TRP A 34 -5.42 4.29 23.70
CA TRP A 34 -4.86 3.04 23.20
C TRP A 34 -5.87 2.21 22.40
N TRP A 35 -7.17 2.55 22.43
CA TRP A 35 -8.16 1.93 21.56
C TRP A 35 -7.80 2.12 20.08
N PHE A 36 -7.26 3.29 19.74
CA PHE A 36 -6.81 3.55 18.39
C PHE A 36 -5.66 2.62 18.01
N ALA A 37 -4.75 2.34 18.95
CA ALA A 37 -3.66 1.40 18.70
C ALA A 37 -4.20 0.00 18.46
N LEU A 38 -5.18 -0.43 19.24
CA LEU A 38 -5.77 -1.76 19.09
C LEU A 38 -6.43 -1.91 17.73
N LEU A 39 -7.23 -0.93 17.33
CA LEU A 39 -7.86 -0.94 16.01
C LEU A 39 -6.82 -0.93 14.90
N GLY A 40 -5.74 -0.17 15.08
CA GLY A 40 -4.65 -0.14 14.10
C GLY A 40 -3.97 -1.49 13.96
N ILE A 41 -3.75 -2.18 15.06
CA ILE A 41 -3.15 -3.51 15.03
C ILE A 41 -4.05 -4.49 14.25
N VAL A 42 -5.36 -4.43 14.51
CA VAL A 42 -6.31 -5.28 13.79
C VAL A 42 -6.28 -4.98 12.28
N ALA A 43 -6.27 -3.68 11.92
CA ALA A 43 -6.23 -3.28 10.52
C ALA A 43 -4.95 -3.75 9.84
N LEU A 44 -3.80 -3.63 10.51
CA LEU A 44 -2.52 -4.09 9.96
C LEU A 44 -2.50 -5.61 9.80
N GLY A 45 -3.09 -6.34 10.74
CA GLY A 45 -3.25 -7.77 10.61
C GLY A 45 -4.11 -8.14 9.41
N ALA A 46 -5.22 -7.42 9.24
CA ALA A 46 -6.10 -7.61 8.10
C ALA A 46 -5.37 -7.36 6.78
N TYR A 47 -4.52 -6.34 6.73
CA TYR A 47 -3.70 -6.07 5.56
C TYR A 47 -2.89 -7.30 5.16
N GLY A 48 -2.24 -7.94 6.13
CA GLY A 48 -1.43 -9.13 5.85
C GLY A 48 -2.25 -10.25 5.22
N PHE A 49 -3.45 -10.48 5.73
CA PHE A 49 -4.33 -11.51 5.17
C PHE A 49 -4.80 -11.14 3.77
N VAL A 50 -5.20 -9.89 3.55
CA VAL A 50 -5.65 -9.45 2.23
C VAL A 50 -4.52 -9.59 1.20
N ALA A 51 -3.31 -9.19 1.57
CA ALA A 51 -2.16 -9.31 0.67
C ALA A 51 -1.90 -10.77 0.29
N ALA A 52 -2.13 -11.69 1.21
CA ALA A 52 -1.92 -13.11 0.96
C ALA A 52 -2.89 -13.69 -0.07
N PHE A 53 -3.98 -13.00 -0.37
CA PHE A 53 -4.95 -13.46 -1.37
C PHE A 53 -4.60 -13.00 -2.79
N GLN A 54 -3.52 -12.26 -2.96
CA GLN A 54 -3.08 -11.89 -4.31
C GLN A 54 -2.74 -13.15 -5.11
N PRO A 55 -3.06 -13.17 -6.41
CA PRO A 55 -2.82 -14.35 -7.24
C PRO A 55 -1.36 -14.73 -7.42
N ASP A 56 -0.45 -13.74 -7.36
CA ASP A 56 0.99 -14.00 -7.52
C ASP A 56 1.49 -14.79 -6.32
N ALA A 57 2.20 -15.87 -6.57
CA ALA A 57 2.71 -16.74 -5.52
C ALA A 57 4.02 -16.25 -4.91
N ASN A 58 4.62 -15.20 -5.46
CA ASN A 58 5.92 -14.69 -5.02
C ASN A 58 5.73 -13.57 -4.01
N PHE A 59 5.88 -13.92 -2.74
CA PHE A 59 5.70 -12.99 -1.63
C PHE A 59 6.49 -11.69 -1.81
N GLY A 60 7.77 -11.80 -2.15
CA GLY A 60 8.61 -10.62 -2.30
C GLY A 60 8.12 -9.66 -3.37
N ARG A 61 7.66 -10.22 -4.49
CA ARG A 61 7.14 -9.41 -5.59
C ARG A 61 5.86 -8.69 -5.18
N VAL A 62 4.96 -9.39 -4.52
CA VAL A 62 3.71 -8.81 -4.05
C VAL A 62 3.99 -7.65 -3.09
N LEU A 63 4.87 -7.86 -2.13
CA LEU A 63 5.17 -6.81 -1.16
C LEU A 63 5.94 -5.65 -1.77
N ALA A 64 6.81 -5.91 -2.74
CA ALA A 64 7.51 -4.83 -3.45
C ALA A 64 6.51 -3.95 -4.20
N ALA A 65 5.51 -4.56 -4.82
CA ALA A 65 4.46 -3.81 -5.51
C ALA A 65 3.65 -2.97 -4.51
N TYR A 66 3.30 -3.53 -3.37
CA TYR A 66 2.60 -2.78 -2.32
C TYR A 66 3.45 -1.61 -1.82
N GLY A 67 4.78 -1.77 -1.76
CA GLY A 67 5.66 -0.70 -1.32
C GLY A 67 5.49 0.57 -2.14
N GLY A 68 5.43 0.45 -3.46
CA GLY A 68 5.22 1.59 -4.33
C GLY A 68 3.84 2.23 -4.14
N VAL A 69 2.82 1.38 -4.08
CA VAL A 69 1.45 1.84 -3.84
C VAL A 69 1.34 2.48 -2.46
N PHE A 70 2.01 1.91 -1.47
CA PHE A 70 2.02 2.43 -0.12
C PHE A 70 2.58 3.85 -0.05
N ILE A 71 3.69 4.11 -0.75
CA ILE A 71 4.31 5.44 -0.75
C ILE A 71 3.32 6.48 -1.31
N ALA A 72 2.77 6.23 -2.48
CA ALA A 72 1.83 7.16 -3.09
C ALA A 72 0.55 7.28 -2.27
N GLY A 73 0.04 6.17 -1.79
CA GLY A 73 -1.18 6.14 -0.98
C GLY A 73 -1.02 6.88 0.34
N SER A 74 0.16 6.78 0.95
CA SER A 74 0.42 7.47 2.21
C SER A 74 0.41 8.98 2.04
N LEU A 75 0.99 9.49 0.95
CA LEU A 75 0.93 10.92 0.67
C LEU A 75 -0.50 11.36 0.41
N ALA A 76 -1.25 10.57 -0.36
CA ALA A 76 -2.65 10.88 -0.62
C ALA A 76 -3.46 10.91 0.67
N TRP A 77 -3.24 9.95 1.55
CA TRP A 77 -3.91 9.91 2.85
C TRP A 77 -3.59 11.17 3.67
N GLY A 78 -2.30 11.53 3.73
CA GLY A 78 -1.88 12.71 4.47
C GLY A 78 -2.54 13.96 3.95
N ILE A 79 -2.65 14.11 2.64
CA ILE A 79 -3.29 15.27 2.02
C ILE A 79 -4.78 15.32 2.39
N VAL A 80 -5.48 14.19 2.24
CA VAL A 80 -6.94 14.15 2.41
C VAL A 80 -7.33 14.17 3.88
N VAL A 81 -6.63 13.40 4.72
CA VAL A 81 -7.04 13.20 6.11
C VAL A 81 -6.41 14.22 7.04
N ASP A 82 -5.11 14.49 6.86
CA ASP A 82 -4.35 15.30 7.80
C ASP A 82 -4.02 16.70 7.29
N GLY A 83 -4.43 17.04 6.08
CA GLY A 83 -4.14 18.35 5.52
C GLY A 83 -2.67 18.57 5.19
N PHE A 84 -1.93 17.48 5.02
CA PHE A 84 -0.51 17.53 4.68
C PHE A 84 -0.30 18.24 3.33
N ARG A 85 0.75 19.05 3.24
CA ARG A 85 1.11 19.76 2.01
C ARG A 85 2.42 19.21 1.49
N PRO A 86 2.38 18.34 0.46
CA PRO A 86 3.60 17.75 -0.09
C PRO A 86 4.48 18.81 -0.76
N THR A 87 5.78 18.57 -0.68
CA THR A 87 6.75 19.34 -1.46
C THR A 87 6.91 18.68 -2.83
N VAL A 88 7.63 19.37 -3.74
CA VAL A 88 7.93 18.80 -5.05
C VAL A 88 8.70 17.49 -4.92
N TRP A 89 9.52 17.36 -3.89
CA TRP A 89 10.31 16.14 -3.67
C TRP A 89 9.42 14.96 -3.28
N ASP A 90 8.35 15.21 -2.53
CA ASP A 90 7.38 14.17 -2.21
C ASP A 90 6.70 13.64 -3.47
N TYR A 91 6.32 14.54 -4.38
CA TYR A 91 5.71 14.13 -5.64
C TYR A 91 6.68 13.37 -6.53
N VAL A 92 7.91 13.86 -6.63
CA VAL A 92 8.93 13.20 -7.46
C VAL A 92 9.22 11.80 -6.93
N GLY A 93 9.44 11.67 -5.63
CA GLY A 93 9.70 10.38 -5.02
C GLY A 93 8.55 9.40 -5.20
N SER A 94 7.32 9.88 -5.02
CA SER A 94 6.14 9.03 -5.22
C SER A 94 6.02 8.56 -6.66
N ALA A 95 6.28 9.45 -7.61
CA ALA A 95 6.21 9.09 -9.03
C ALA A 95 7.23 8.01 -9.37
N ILE A 96 8.46 8.16 -8.88
CA ILE A 96 9.52 7.18 -9.10
C ILE A 96 9.14 5.83 -8.47
N ALA A 97 8.59 5.86 -7.26
CA ALA A 97 8.17 4.64 -6.58
C ALA A 97 7.07 3.92 -7.35
N LEU A 98 6.11 4.65 -7.90
CA LEU A 98 5.05 4.04 -8.69
C LEU A 98 5.58 3.44 -9.98
N VAL A 99 6.53 4.11 -10.63
CA VAL A 99 7.19 3.57 -11.82
C VAL A 99 7.90 2.28 -11.47
N GLY A 100 8.64 2.27 -10.36
CA GLY A 100 9.32 1.07 -9.89
C GLY A 100 8.37 -0.09 -9.63
N ALA A 101 7.26 0.19 -8.96
CA ALA A 101 6.24 -0.82 -8.69
C ALA A 101 5.65 -1.37 -9.99
N ALA A 102 5.37 -0.48 -10.95
CA ALA A 102 4.83 -0.88 -12.23
C ALA A 102 5.79 -1.79 -12.99
N ILE A 103 7.08 -1.49 -12.94
CA ILE A 103 8.09 -2.34 -13.57
C ILE A 103 8.07 -3.74 -12.96
N ILE A 104 8.01 -3.83 -11.64
CA ILE A 104 7.99 -5.12 -10.94
C ILE A 104 6.76 -5.94 -11.34
N ILE A 105 5.61 -5.30 -11.41
CA ILE A 105 4.36 -5.99 -11.73
C ILE A 105 4.34 -6.43 -13.20
N LEU A 106 4.78 -5.57 -14.11
CA LEU A 106 4.59 -5.80 -15.54
C LEU A 106 5.71 -6.60 -16.18
N ALA A 107 6.95 -6.46 -15.69
CA ALA A 107 8.08 -7.12 -16.31
C ALA A 107 7.96 -8.65 -16.39
N PRO A 108 7.52 -9.35 -15.32
CA PRO A 108 7.37 -10.80 -15.40
C PRO A 108 6.36 -11.24 -16.45
N VAL A 109 5.28 -10.48 -16.62
CA VAL A 109 4.26 -10.79 -17.62
C VAL A 109 4.85 -10.66 -19.02
N VAL A 110 5.61 -9.59 -19.26
CA VAL A 110 6.28 -9.36 -20.55
C VAL A 110 7.28 -10.48 -20.84
N THR A 111 8.08 -10.86 -19.83
CA THR A 111 9.08 -11.90 -19.97
C THR A 111 8.42 -13.25 -20.32
N GLU A 112 7.36 -13.60 -19.62
CA GLU A 112 6.63 -14.83 -19.90
C GLU A 112 6.07 -14.82 -21.32
N THR A 113 5.53 -13.72 -21.76
CA THR A 113 4.98 -13.58 -23.09
C THR A 113 6.07 -13.77 -24.16
N SER A 114 7.24 -13.20 -23.94
CA SER A 114 8.33 -13.29 -24.91
C SER A 114 8.94 -14.70 -24.97
N GLU A 115 8.86 -15.45 -23.89
CA GLU A 115 9.37 -16.81 -23.86
C GLU A 115 8.37 -17.81 -24.42
N GLY A 116 7.13 -17.48 -24.31
CA GLY A 116 6.05 -18.33 -24.79
C GLY A 116 5.80 -18.15 -26.26
#